data_d01dd6040c675828a6e6b027d295f867
#
_entry.id   d01dd6040c675828a6e6b027d295f867
#
_cell.length_a   1.000
_cell.length_b   1.000
_cell.length_c   1.000
_cell.angle_alpha   90.00
_cell.angle_beta   90.00
_cell.angle_gamma   90.00
#
_symmetry.space_group_name_H-M   'P 1'
#
loop_
_entity.id
_entity.type
_entity.pdbx_description
1 polymer ?
#
loop_
_entity_poly.entity_id
_entity_poly.type
_entity_poly.pdbx_seq_one_letter_code
_entity_poly.pdbx_strand_id
1 'polypeptide(L)'
;MPRRAFYYKKSENVRVFTSFLYLCAHELNTSIFKQEMKTIYDFTVKDRKGKDVSLKEYANEVLLIVNTATKCGFTPQYDELEKLYEKYHAQGFEILDFPCNQFGQQAPGTDESIHEFCKLNFGTEFPRFKKVKVNGDDADPLFKFLQEQKGFAGWDMNHSIAPLLEDMLSKSDPNYKEKPDIKWNFTKFLINKKGQVVARFEATEKLENIEAQIEELLK
;
A
#
# COMPACT_ATOMS: atom_id res chain seq x y z
N MET A 1 4.15 -61.72 -61.04
CA MET A 1 4.76 -61.44 -59.72
C MET A 1 3.93 -60.39 -59.02
N PRO A 2 3.22 -60.66 -57.90
CA PRO A 2 2.41 -59.65 -57.24
C PRO A 2 3.21 -58.90 -56.18
N ARG A 3 3.01 -57.57 -56.15
CA ARG A 3 3.59 -56.67 -55.16
C ARG A 3 2.87 -56.83 -53.82
N ARG A 4 3.59 -57.16 -52.73
CA ARG A 4 3.06 -57.16 -51.34
C ARG A 4 2.90 -55.72 -50.85
N ALA A 5 1.66 -55.37 -50.48
CA ALA A 5 1.36 -54.14 -49.73
C ALA A 5 1.70 -54.32 -48.25
N PHE A 6 2.56 -53.48 -47.69
CA PHE A 6 2.80 -53.41 -46.23
C PHE A 6 1.74 -52.53 -45.59
N TYR A 7 0.86 -53.16 -44.82
CA TYR A 7 -0.04 -52.43 -43.93
C TYR A 7 0.72 -51.98 -42.67
N TYR A 8 0.86 -50.69 -42.50
CA TYR A 8 1.41 -50.09 -41.25
C TYR A 8 0.26 -50.00 -40.21
N LYS A 9 0.34 -50.80 -39.17
CA LYS A 9 -0.60 -50.77 -38.02
C LYS A 9 -0.28 -49.56 -37.19
N LYS A 10 -1.08 -48.51 -37.31
CA LYS A 10 -0.99 -47.28 -36.50
C LYS A 10 -1.34 -47.60 -35.04
N SER A 11 -0.35 -47.58 -34.15
CA SER A 11 -0.51 -47.92 -32.75
C SER A 11 -1.40 -46.89 -32.04
N GLU A 12 -2.40 -47.35 -31.29
CA GLU A 12 -3.32 -46.53 -30.44
C GLU A 12 -2.61 -45.79 -29.28
N ASN A 13 -1.32 -46.05 -29.07
CA ASN A 13 -0.53 -45.48 -27.97
C ASN A 13 -0.15 -43.98 -28.14
N VAL A 14 -0.36 -43.40 -29.31
CA VAL A 14 -0.02 -41.95 -29.53
C VAL A 14 -1.10 -41.02 -28.97
N ARG A 15 -2.38 -41.46 -28.89
CA ARG A 15 -3.49 -40.66 -28.37
C ARG A 15 -3.48 -40.55 -26.85
N VAL A 16 -3.02 -41.56 -26.13
CA VAL A 16 -2.94 -41.53 -24.67
C VAL A 16 -1.81 -40.65 -24.19
N PHE A 17 -0.69 -40.62 -24.89
CA PHE A 17 0.49 -39.81 -24.54
C PHE A 17 0.23 -38.29 -24.72
N THR A 18 -0.48 -37.90 -25.78
CA THR A 18 -0.84 -36.48 -26.02
C THR A 18 -1.87 -35.96 -25.02
N SER A 19 -2.82 -36.82 -24.59
CA SER A 19 -3.82 -36.44 -23.56
C SER A 19 -3.17 -36.26 -22.18
N PHE A 20 -2.20 -37.10 -21.82
CA PHE A 20 -1.49 -37.04 -20.54
C PHE A 20 -0.57 -35.80 -20.47
N LEU A 21 0.13 -35.48 -21.55
CA LEU A 21 0.94 -34.26 -21.65
C LEU A 21 0.09 -32.99 -21.61
N TYR A 22 -1.11 -33.01 -22.18
CA TYR A 22 -2.03 -31.86 -22.16
C TYR A 22 -2.61 -31.63 -20.74
N LEU A 23 -2.95 -32.71 -20.03
CA LEU A 23 -3.41 -32.63 -18.63
C LEU A 23 -2.29 -32.17 -17.68
N CYS A 24 -1.09 -32.75 -17.79
CA CYS A 24 0.06 -32.29 -17.00
C CYS A 24 0.45 -30.84 -17.30
N ALA A 25 0.38 -30.39 -18.54
CA ALA A 25 0.65 -28.98 -18.91
C ALA A 25 -0.46 -28.05 -18.38
N HIS A 26 -1.72 -28.51 -18.32
CA HIS A 26 -2.84 -27.74 -17.78
C HIS A 26 -2.78 -27.63 -16.26
N GLU A 27 -2.41 -28.70 -15.55
CA GLU A 27 -2.24 -28.71 -14.09
C GLU A 27 -1.00 -27.93 -13.65
N LEU A 28 0.12 -28.04 -14.38
CA LEU A 28 1.31 -27.21 -14.15
C LEU A 28 1.02 -25.73 -14.40
N ASN A 29 0.24 -25.40 -15.44
CA ASN A 29 -0.11 -24.01 -15.75
C ASN A 29 -1.07 -23.42 -14.70
N THR A 30 -2.00 -24.21 -14.14
CA THR A 30 -2.90 -23.76 -13.06
C THR A 30 -2.18 -23.64 -11.70
N SER A 31 -1.14 -24.44 -11.43
CA SER A 31 -0.37 -24.33 -10.20
C SER A 31 0.65 -23.18 -10.22
N ILE A 32 1.19 -22.85 -11.40
CA ILE A 32 2.12 -21.72 -11.58
C ILE A 32 1.38 -20.36 -11.51
N PHE A 33 0.09 -20.29 -11.87
CA PHE A 33 -0.69 -19.04 -11.84
C PHE A 33 -1.41 -18.76 -10.52
N LYS A 34 -1.32 -19.62 -9.51
CA LYS A 34 -1.89 -19.37 -8.20
C LYS A 34 -0.82 -19.02 -7.15
N GLN A 35 0.13 -18.19 -7.51
CA GLN A 35 0.87 -17.45 -6.51
C GLN A 35 -0.10 -16.37 -6.02
N GLU A 36 -0.73 -16.60 -4.88
CA GLU A 36 -1.57 -15.59 -4.24
C GLU A 36 -0.71 -14.34 -4.08
N MET A 37 -1.08 -13.29 -4.81
CA MET A 37 -0.36 -12.02 -4.72
C MET A 37 -0.50 -11.51 -3.28
N LYS A 38 0.64 -11.27 -2.64
CA LYS A 38 0.68 -10.70 -1.30
C LYS A 38 -0.12 -9.40 -1.26
N THR A 39 -0.93 -9.25 -0.24
CA THR A 39 -1.78 -8.08 0.00
C THR A 39 -1.48 -7.48 1.37
N ILE A 40 -2.11 -6.35 1.71
CA ILE A 40 -1.96 -5.79 3.07
C ILE A 40 -2.56 -6.69 4.14
N TYR A 41 -3.45 -7.63 3.78
CA TYR A 41 -4.09 -8.55 4.72
C TYR A 41 -3.13 -9.63 5.25
N ASP A 42 -1.94 -9.76 4.67
CA ASP A 42 -0.87 -10.66 5.14
C ASP A 42 -0.03 -10.05 6.27
N PHE A 43 -0.37 -8.83 6.71
CA PHE A 43 0.39 -8.12 7.74
C PHE A 43 -0.40 -8.00 9.04
N THR A 44 0.36 -8.01 10.12
CA THR A 44 -0.09 -7.69 11.47
C THR A 44 0.71 -6.49 11.96
N VAL A 45 0.03 -5.50 12.48
CA VAL A 45 0.61 -4.26 13.02
C VAL A 45 0.26 -4.12 14.51
N LYS A 46 0.86 -3.17 15.19
CA LYS A 46 0.54 -2.91 16.60
C LYS A 46 -0.32 -1.66 16.74
N ASP A 47 -1.42 -1.77 17.46
CA ASP A 47 -2.17 -0.58 17.88
C ASP A 47 -1.32 0.31 18.81
N ARG A 48 -1.81 1.52 19.15
CA ARG A 48 -1.10 2.45 20.04
C ARG A 48 -0.79 1.91 21.42
N LYS A 49 -1.52 0.86 21.88
CA LYS A 49 -1.31 0.17 23.17
C LYS A 49 -0.35 -1.02 23.03
N GLY A 50 0.12 -1.33 21.83
CA GLY A 50 1.04 -2.42 21.53
C GLY A 50 0.36 -3.78 21.32
N LYS A 51 -0.96 -3.85 21.22
CA LYS A 51 -1.71 -5.06 20.87
C LYS A 51 -1.57 -5.33 19.38
N ASP A 52 -1.42 -6.60 19.01
CA ASP A 52 -1.40 -7.03 17.62
C ASP A 52 -2.79 -6.89 16.97
N VAL A 53 -2.82 -6.29 15.79
CA VAL A 53 -4.00 -6.11 14.93
C VAL A 53 -3.69 -6.65 13.56
N SER A 54 -4.42 -7.66 13.13
CA SER A 54 -4.33 -8.18 11.77
C SER A 54 -5.01 -7.23 10.81
N LEU A 55 -4.33 -6.80 9.73
CA LEU A 55 -4.95 -5.94 8.73
C LEU A 55 -6.06 -6.65 7.94
N LYS A 56 -6.21 -7.96 8.11
CA LYS A 56 -7.37 -8.71 7.61
C LYS A 56 -8.69 -8.31 8.28
N GLU A 57 -8.64 -7.67 9.46
CA GLU A 57 -9.81 -7.12 10.14
C GLU A 57 -10.50 -6.01 9.31
N TYR A 58 -9.75 -5.35 8.43
CA TYR A 58 -10.24 -4.32 7.50
C TYR A 58 -10.59 -4.88 6.10
N ALA A 59 -10.83 -6.20 5.99
CA ALA A 59 -11.17 -6.81 4.71
C ALA A 59 -12.50 -6.27 4.15
N ASN A 60 -12.53 -6.03 2.84
CA ASN A 60 -13.64 -5.41 2.09
C ASN A 60 -13.84 -3.90 2.32
N GLU A 61 -12.91 -3.23 2.99
CA GLU A 61 -12.88 -1.78 3.10
C GLU A 61 -11.87 -1.17 2.12
N VAL A 62 -12.12 0.07 1.72
CA VAL A 62 -11.14 0.94 1.05
C VAL A 62 -10.32 1.60 2.14
N LEU A 63 -8.98 1.48 2.08
CA LEU A 63 -8.13 2.01 3.15
C LEU A 63 -7.20 3.10 2.63
N LEU A 64 -6.95 4.09 3.49
CA LEU A 64 -5.90 5.08 3.31
C LEU A 64 -4.87 4.92 4.42
N ILE A 65 -3.70 4.35 4.10
CA ILE A 65 -2.60 4.16 5.05
C ILE A 65 -1.68 5.37 4.97
N VAL A 66 -1.44 6.05 6.10
CA VAL A 66 -0.73 7.33 6.15
C VAL A 66 0.38 7.30 7.20
N ASN A 67 1.60 7.75 6.88
CA ASN A 67 2.62 8.03 7.87
C ASN A 67 2.53 9.51 8.30
N THR A 68 2.44 9.77 9.60
CA THR A 68 2.08 11.09 10.12
C THR A 68 3.08 11.66 11.12
N ALA A 69 2.91 12.93 11.44
CA ALA A 69 3.69 13.63 12.46
C ALA A 69 2.90 14.80 13.06
N THR A 70 3.23 15.19 14.30
CA THR A 70 2.53 16.23 15.07
C THR A 70 3.18 17.63 15.00
N LYS A 71 4.41 17.72 14.43
CA LYS A 71 5.17 18.97 14.33
C LYS A 71 5.67 19.22 12.90
N CYS A 72 4.91 18.79 11.90
CA CYS A 72 5.21 18.91 10.49
C CYS A 72 4.42 20.08 9.87
N GLY A 73 4.97 20.70 8.81
CA GLY A 73 4.21 21.69 8.04
C GLY A 73 2.93 21.13 7.40
N PHE A 74 2.86 19.79 7.23
CA PHE A 74 1.68 19.07 6.73
C PHE A 74 0.72 18.60 7.85
N THR A 75 1.02 18.83 9.14
CA THR A 75 0.13 18.43 10.25
C THR A 75 -1.32 18.93 10.10
N PRO A 76 -1.59 20.14 9.53
CA PRO A 76 -2.97 20.57 9.27
C PRO A 76 -3.79 19.66 8.36
N GLN A 77 -3.16 18.75 7.59
CA GLN A 77 -3.89 17.75 6.79
C GLN A 77 -4.75 16.80 7.64
N TYR A 78 -4.53 16.73 8.95
CA TYR A 78 -5.42 15.97 9.84
C TYR A 78 -6.88 16.46 9.77
N ASP A 79 -7.12 17.76 9.61
CA ASP A 79 -8.48 18.31 9.45
C ASP A 79 -9.19 17.79 8.18
N GLU A 80 -8.42 17.67 7.10
CA GLU A 80 -8.95 17.20 5.82
C GLU A 80 -9.11 15.68 5.83
N LEU A 81 -8.19 14.95 6.47
CA LEU A 81 -8.28 13.50 6.63
C LEU A 81 -9.51 13.14 7.49
N GLU A 82 -9.77 13.88 8.57
CA GLU A 82 -10.95 13.66 9.40
C GLU A 82 -12.25 13.91 8.63
N LYS A 83 -12.32 14.95 7.81
CA LYS A 83 -13.49 15.19 6.94
C LYS A 83 -13.72 14.06 5.95
N LEU A 84 -12.65 13.48 5.36
CA LEU A 84 -12.77 12.30 4.52
C LEU A 84 -13.29 11.10 5.30
N TYR A 85 -12.77 10.89 6.51
CA TYR A 85 -13.21 9.83 7.39
C TYR A 85 -14.70 9.96 7.75
N GLU A 86 -15.13 11.12 8.26
CA GLU A 86 -16.52 11.39 8.57
C GLU A 86 -17.46 11.15 7.39
N LYS A 87 -17.03 11.54 6.17
CA LYS A 87 -17.84 11.44 4.95
C LYS A 87 -18.01 10.00 4.46
N TYR A 88 -16.95 9.18 4.55
CA TYR A 88 -16.91 7.89 3.87
C TYR A 88 -16.82 6.66 4.76
N HIS A 89 -16.54 6.81 6.06
CA HIS A 89 -16.39 5.67 6.99
C HIS A 89 -17.61 4.74 6.96
N ALA A 90 -18.83 5.29 7.08
CA ALA A 90 -20.06 4.51 7.01
C ALA A 90 -20.29 3.79 5.66
N GLN A 91 -19.51 4.12 4.62
CA GLN A 91 -19.58 3.52 3.30
C GLN A 91 -18.50 2.44 3.09
N GLY A 92 -17.71 2.11 4.13
CA GLY A 92 -16.62 1.11 4.06
C GLY A 92 -15.27 1.71 3.68
N PHE A 93 -14.98 2.92 4.18
CA PHE A 93 -13.66 3.55 4.09
C PHE A 93 -13.03 3.65 5.47
N GLU A 94 -11.72 3.40 5.58
CA GLU A 94 -10.98 3.54 6.83
C GLU A 94 -9.64 4.24 6.60
N ILE A 95 -9.17 5.01 7.59
CA ILE A 95 -7.85 5.62 7.60
C ILE A 95 -7.00 4.93 8.68
N LEU A 96 -5.83 4.43 8.29
CA LEU A 96 -4.88 3.80 9.19
C LEU A 96 -3.68 4.74 9.39
N ASP A 97 -3.63 5.38 10.56
CA ASP A 97 -2.65 6.41 10.90
C ASP A 97 -1.44 5.81 11.63
N PHE A 98 -0.25 5.96 11.05
CA PHE A 98 1.02 5.47 11.57
C PHE A 98 1.98 6.63 11.85
N PRO A 99 2.10 7.12 13.10
CA PRO A 99 3.09 8.16 13.42
C PRO A 99 4.52 7.70 13.11
N CYS A 100 5.31 8.62 12.53
CA CYS A 100 6.70 8.36 12.17
C CYS A 100 7.61 9.52 12.57
N ASN A 101 8.74 9.23 13.25
CA ASN A 101 9.66 10.25 13.72
C ASN A 101 10.94 10.38 12.86
N GLN A 102 11.00 9.70 11.69
CA GLN A 102 12.22 9.67 10.87
C GLN A 102 12.46 10.97 10.08
N PHE A 103 11.42 11.77 9.85
CA PHE A 103 11.52 13.00 9.07
C PHE A 103 11.60 14.22 10.01
N GLY A 104 12.80 14.76 10.17
CA GLY A 104 13.07 15.92 11.00
C GLY A 104 12.69 15.78 12.48
N GLN A 105 12.51 14.57 12.98
CA GLN A 105 12.07 14.28 14.36
C GLN A 105 10.73 14.96 14.71
N GLN A 106 9.82 15.04 13.74
CA GLN A 106 8.56 15.80 13.85
C GLN A 106 7.41 15.05 14.55
N ALA A 107 7.65 13.83 15.04
CA ALA A 107 6.71 13.09 15.89
C ALA A 107 7.41 12.64 17.21
N PRO A 108 7.89 13.57 18.07
CA PRO A 108 8.74 13.22 19.22
C PRO A 108 7.99 12.59 20.39
N GLY A 109 6.67 12.76 20.50
CA GLY A 109 5.86 12.27 21.61
C GLY A 109 5.79 10.75 21.75
N THR A 110 5.20 10.26 22.84
CA THR A 110 4.77 8.86 22.99
C THR A 110 3.53 8.60 22.13
N ASP A 111 3.20 7.32 21.89
CA ASP A 111 2.00 6.97 21.13
C ASP A 111 0.72 7.58 21.76
N GLU A 112 0.65 7.60 23.10
CA GLU A 112 -0.47 8.22 23.82
C GLU A 112 -0.51 9.74 23.66
N SER A 113 0.63 10.44 23.85
CA SER A 113 0.66 11.91 23.69
C SER A 113 0.38 12.38 22.26
N ILE A 114 0.75 11.58 21.27
CA ILE A 114 0.40 11.83 19.87
C ILE A 114 -1.11 11.66 19.65
N HIS A 115 -1.69 10.61 20.22
CA HIS A 115 -3.13 10.38 20.15
C HIS A 115 -3.91 11.52 20.76
N GLU A 116 -3.56 11.93 22.01
CA GLU A 116 -4.19 13.06 22.69
C GLU A 116 -4.07 14.36 21.90
N PHE A 117 -2.88 14.64 21.34
CA PHE A 117 -2.64 15.82 20.50
C PHE A 117 -3.60 15.85 19.29
N CYS A 118 -3.71 14.75 18.55
CA CYS A 118 -4.55 14.69 17.36
C CYS A 118 -6.04 14.76 17.71
N LYS A 119 -6.46 14.11 18.81
CA LYS A 119 -7.84 14.16 19.29
C LYS A 119 -8.24 15.57 19.73
N LEU A 120 -7.37 16.25 20.48
CA LEU A 120 -7.67 17.59 21.01
C LEU A 120 -7.60 18.69 19.94
N ASN A 121 -6.69 18.60 18.98
CA ASN A 121 -6.46 19.66 18.01
C ASN A 121 -7.25 19.47 16.71
N PHE A 122 -7.55 18.22 16.31
CA PHE A 122 -8.16 17.89 15.01
C PHE A 122 -9.40 17.00 15.14
N GLY A 123 -9.78 16.58 16.36
CA GLY A 123 -10.95 15.74 16.58
C GLY A 123 -10.85 14.32 16.03
N THR A 124 -9.67 13.86 15.58
CA THR A 124 -9.50 12.63 14.80
C THR A 124 -10.14 11.40 15.46
N GLU A 125 -10.99 10.69 14.70
CA GLU A 125 -11.70 9.48 15.15
C GLU A 125 -11.11 8.19 14.54
N PHE A 126 -10.41 8.27 13.40
CA PHE A 126 -9.84 7.10 12.73
C PHE A 126 -8.74 6.41 13.56
N PRO A 127 -8.52 5.08 13.36
CA PRO A 127 -7.54 4.29 14.08
C PRO A 127 -6.12 4.83 13.98
N ARG A 128 -5.47 4.96 15.15
CA ARG A 128 -4.04 5.27 15.21
C ARG A 128 -3.26 4.10 15.76
N PHE A 129 -2.20 3.76 15.04
CA PHE A 129 -1.30 2.67 15.35
C PHE A 129 -0.06 3.15 16.12
N LYS A 130 0.73 2.20 16.58
CA LYS A 130 2.01 2.48 17.22
C LYS A 130 2.94 3.20 16.26
N LYS A 131 3.75 4.11 16.78
CA LYS A 131 4.81 4.78 16.02
C LYS A 131 5.75 3.77 15.37
N VAL A 132 6.02 3.94 14.08
CA VAL A 132 6.83 3.03 13.27
C VAL A 132 8.00 3.74 12.59
N LYS A 133 8.98 2.95 12.14
CA LYS A 133 9.92 3.36 11.12
C LYS A 133 9.36 2.95 9.76
N VAL A 134 9.39 3.85 8.80
CA VAL A 134 8.89 3.60 7.46
C VAL A 134 10.00 3.33 6.45
N ASN A 135 11.25 3.76 6.74
CA ASN A 135 12.42 3.57 5.88
C ASN A 135 13.58 2.89 6.62
N GLY A 136 14.49 2.30 5.85
CA GLY A 136 15.70 1.64 6.35
C GLY A 136 15.51 0.15 6.64
N ASP A 137 16.58 -0.49 7.12
CA ASP A 137 16.62 -1.96 7.31
C ASP A 137 15.62 -2.43 8.36
N ASP A 138 15.32 -1.61 9.34
CA ASP A 138 14.37 -1.86 10.43
C ASP A 138 13.00 -1.20 10.22
N ALA A 139 12.68 -0.81 8.98
CA ALA A 139 11.34 -0.34 8.63
C ALA A 139 10.29 -1.45 8.86
N ASP A 140 9.10 -1.01 9.28
CA ASP A 140 7.96 -1.90 9.47
C ASP A 140 7.69 -2.72 8.18
N PRO A 141 7.47 -4.04 8.28
CA PRO A 141 7.25 -4.90 7.12
C PRO A 141 6.10 -4.43 6.21
N LEU A 142 5.03 -3.83 6.76
CA LEU A 142 3.95 -3.25 5.99
C LEU A 142 4.48 -2.12 5.10
N PHE A 143 5.28 -1.21 5.64
CA PHE A 143 5.79 -0.06 4.88
C PHE A 143 6.82 -0.47 3.83
N LYS A 144 7.64 -1.50 4.07
CA LYS A 144 8.50 -2.10 3.03
C LYS A 144 7.65 -2.60 1.86
N PHE A 145 6.60 -3.36 2.16
CA PHE A 145 5.68 -3.85 1.13
C PHE A 145 4.99 -2.72 0.37
N LEU A 146 4.47 -1.70 1.05
CA LEU A 146 3.80 -0.56 0.41
C LEU A 146 4.71 0.14 -0.59
N GLN A 147 5.97 0.36 -0.23
CA GLN A 147 6.99 0.98 -1.08
C GLN A 147 7.34 0.10 -2.31
N GLU A 148 7.41 -1.22 -2.14
CA GLU A 148 7.62 -2.17 -3.24
C GLU A 148 6.46 -2.14 -4.25
N GLN A 149 5.23 -1.92 -3.77
CA GLN A 149 4.04 -1.86 -4.64
C GLN A 149 3.94 -0.54 -5.40
N LYS A 150 4.29 0.58 -4.77
CA LYS A 150 4.19 1.93 -5.35
C LYS A 150 5.40 2.77 -4.95
N GLY A 151 6.23 3.10 -5.92
CA GLY A 151 7.36 4.00 -5.77
C GLY A 151 6.94 5.46 -5.57
N PHE A 152 7.93 6.36 -5.53
CA PHE A 152 7.71 7.80 -5.39
C PHE A 152 6.80 8.35 -6.51
N ALA A 153 5.73 9.06 -6.13
CA ALA A 153 4.71 9.54 -7.07
C ALA A 153 4.99 10.95 -7.63
N GLY A 154 6.01 11.64 -7.11
CA GLY A 154 6.33 13.04 -7.47
C GLY A 154 5.65 14.05 -6.55
N TRP A 155 6.20 15.28 -6.53
CA TRP A 155 5.62 16.40 -5.81
C TRP A 155 4.63 17.17 -6.70
N ASP A 156 3.48 17.61 -6.15
CA ASP A 156 2.72 18.71 -6.76
C ASP A 156 3.52 20.01 -6.54
N MET A 157 4.19 20.48 -7.57
CA MET A 157 5.04 21.68 -7.51
C MET A 157 4.25 22.99 -7.34
N ASN A 158 2.92 22.94 -7.40
CA ASN A 158 2.06 24.10 -7.05
C ASN A 158 1.86 24.22 -5.53
N HIS A 159 2.22 23.20 -4.75
CA HIS A 159 2.17 23.24 -3.30
C HIS A 159 3.35 24.07 -2.75
N SER A 160 3.07 25.00 -1.83
CA SER A 160 4.08 25.97 -1.33
C SER A 160 5.33 25.32 -0.68
N ILE A 161 5.21 24.14 -0.10
CA ILE A 161 6.32 23.40 0.54
C ILE A 161 7.11 22.55 -0.48
N ALA A 162 6.54 22.23 -1.65
CA ALA A 162 7.18 21.32 -2.61
C ALA A 162 8.58 21.78 -3.07
N PRO A 163 8.82 23.04 -3.42
CA PRO A 163 10.16 23.50 -3.81
C PRO A 163 11.20 23.30 -2.71
N LEU A 164 10.81 23.48 -1.44
CA LEU A 164 11.71 23.27 -0.29
C LEU A 164 12.09 21.79 -0.14
N LEU A 165 11.12 20.88 -0.27
CA LEU A 165 11.38 19.44 -0.22
C LEU A 165 12.25 18.99 -1.39
N GLU A 166 11.95 19.47 -2.60
CA GLU A 166 12.74 19.20 -3.82
C GLU A 166 14.21 19.61 -3.64
N ASP A 167 14.44 20.84 -3.18
CA ASP A 167 15.81 21.38 -2.96
C ASP A 167 16.56 20.59 -1.87
N MET A 168 15.90 20.29 -0.76
CA MET A 168 16.50 19.57 0.36
C MET A 168 16.87 18.13 -0.03
N LEU A 169 15.96 17.42 -0.68
CA LEU A 169 16.17 16.00 -1.02
C LEU A 169 17.13 15.83 -2.17
N SER A 170 17.07 16.67 -3.21
CA SER A 170 18.00 16.61 -4.34
C SER A 170 19.44 16.93 -3.95
N LYS A 171 19.67 17.80 -2.96
CA LYS A 171 20.99 18.07 -2.38
C LYS A 171 21.53 16.91 -1.56
N SER A 172 20.65 16.19 -0.86
CA SER A 172 21.01 15.02 -0.06
C SER A 172 21.27 13.79 -0.93
N ASP A 173 20.44 13.58 -1.96
CA ASP A 173 20.52 12.46 -2.89
C ASP A 173 19.95 12.88 -4.26
N PRO A 174 20.80 13.15 -5.26
CA PRO A 174 20.34 13.53 -6.60
C PRO A 174 19.39 12.51 -7.26
N ASN A 175 19.48 11.25 -6.88
CA ASN A 175 18.66 10.17 -7.44
C ASN A 175 17.48 9.79 -6.52
N TYR A 176 17.09 10.63 -5.56
CA TYR A 176 16.06 10.31 -4.59
C TYR A 176 14.72 9.92 -5.23
N LYS A 177 14.41 10.45 -6.42
CA LYS A 177 13.16 10.18 -7.14
C LYS A 177 13.06 8.73 -7.67
N GLU A 178 14.21 8.10 -7.92
CA GLU A 178 14.29 6.73 -8.43
C GLU A 178 14.08 5.67 -7.33
N LYS A 179 14.21 6.07 -6.07
CA LYS A 179 14.08 5.18 -4.92
C LYS A 179 12.63 5.11 -4.43
N PRO A 180 12.12 3.93 -4.05
CA PRO A 180 10.73 3.77 -3.63
C PRO A 180 10.46 4.27 -2.21
N ASP A 181 11.50 4.54 -1.40
CA ASP A 181 11.37 4.96 -0.02
C ASP A 181 10.47 6.20 0.16
N ILE A 182 9.84 6.30 1.31
CA ILE A 182 8.99 7.44 1.68
C ILE A 182 9.85 8.66 1.84
N LYS A 183 9.45 9.78 1.23
CA LYS A 183 10.26 11.00 1.18
C LYS A 183 9.96 11.97 2.31
N TRP A 184 8.73 11.95 2.83
CA TRP A 184 8.33 12.86 3.91
C TRP A 184 7.13 12.34 4.70
N ASN A 185 6.78 13.03 5.80
CA ASN A 185 5.53 12.78 6.53
C ASN A 185 4.31 13.05 5.64
N PHE A 186 3.20 12.40 5.92
CA PHE A 186 1.93 12.47 5.20
C PHE A 186 1.95 11.89 3.78
N THR A 187 2.88 10.96 3.50
CA THR A 187 2.74 10.07 2.34
C THR A 187 1.59 9.10 2.60
N LYS A 188 0.77 8.90 1.60
CA LYS A 188 -0.47 8.11 1.67
C LYS A 188 -0.46 6.98 0.65
N PHE A 189 -0.98 5.82 1.05
CA PHE A 189 -1.19 4.68 0.15
C PHE A 189 -2.67 4.33 0.16
N LEU A 190 -3.28 4.27 -1.02
CA LEU A 190 -4.68 3.90 -1.21
C LEU A 190 -4.77 2.40 -1.52
N ILE A 191 -5.65 1.72 -0.80
CA ILE A 191 -5.83 0.28 -0.84
C ILE A 191 -7.28 -0.02 -1.24
N ASN A 192 -7.47 -0.92 -2.18
CA ASN A 192 -8.81 -1.36 -2.59
C ASN A 192 -9.39 -2.43 -1.64
N LYS A 193 -10.68 -2.75 -1.81
CA LYS A 193 -11.42 -3.75 -1.02
C LYS A 193 -10.81 -5.17 -1.05
N LYS A 194 -9.82 -5.42 -1.92
CA LYS A 194 -9.08 -6.71 -2.01
C LYS A 194 -7.72 -6.67 -1.31
N GLY A 195 -7.38 -5.57 -0.62
CA GLY A 195 -6.10 -5.39 0.05
C GLY A 195 -4.92 -5.06 -0.88
N GLN A 196 -5.18 -4.67 -2.12
CA GLN A 196 -4.17 -4.32 -3.10
C GLN A 196 -3.86 -2.82 -3.05
N VAL A 197 -2.59 -2.46 -3.13
CA VAL A 197 -2.13 -1.07 -3.18
C VAL A 197 -2.38 -0.51 -4.58
N VAL A 198 -3.32 0.40 -4.72
CA VAL A 198 -3.73 0.96 -6.02
C VAL A 198 -3.05 2.27 -6.35
N ALA A 199 -2.78 3.11 -5.35
CA ALA A 199 -2.11 4.39 -5.55
C ALA A 199 -1.20 4.74 -4.37
N ARG A 200 -0.24 5.65 -4.63
CA ARG A 200 0.55 6.37 -3.62
C ARG A 200 0.44 7.86 -3.92
N PHE A 201 0.36 8.65 -2.87
CA PHE A 201 0.29 10.10 -2.92
C PHE A 201 1.33 10.68 -1.98
N GLU A 202 2.10 11.63 -2.45
CA GLU A 202 3.02 12.36 -1.61
C GLU A 202 2.29 13.43 -0.79
N ALA A 203 2.97 14.00 0.20
CA ALA A 203 2.38 14.98 1.13
C ALA A 203 1.81 16.23 0.43
N THR A 204 2.31 16.56 -0.75
CA THR A 204 1.91 17.73 -1.54
C THR A 204 0.69 17.50 -2.41
N GLU A 205 0.22 16.24 -2.55
CA GLU A 205 -0.98 15.93 -3.34
C GLU A 205 -2.23 16.54 -2.71
N LYS A 206 -3.12 17.07 -3.53
CA LYS A 206 -4.40 17.63 -3.10
C LYS A 206 -5.34 16.52 -2.64
N LEU A 207 -6.00 16.72 -1.50
CA LEU A 207 -6.91 15.71 -0.98
C LEU A 207 -8.13 15.48 -1.88
N GLU A 208 -8.58 16.47 -2.64
CA GLU A 208 -9.68 16.31 -3.60
C GLU A 208 -9.36 15.26 -4.69
N ASN A 209 -8.10 15.14 -5.11
CA ASN A 209 -7.68 14.12 -6.07
C ASN A 209 -7.67 12.71 -5.45
N ILE A 210 -7.36 12.61 -4.15
CA ILE A 210 -7.42 11.37 -3.39
C ILE A 210 -8.88 10.96 -3.16
N GLU A 211 -9.72 11.92 -2.78
CA GLU A 211 -11.14 11.74 -2.56
C GLU A 211 -11.85 11.17 -3.79
N ALA A 212 -11.57 11.71 -4.98
CA ALA A 212 -12.14 11.21 -6.24
C ALA A 212 -11.83 9.73 -6.48
N GLN A 213 -10.61 9.26 -6.10
CA GLN A 213 -10.23 7.85 -6.24
C GLN A 213 -10.87 6.98 -5.14
N ILE A 214 -11.06 7.50 -3.93
CA ILE A 214 -11.81 6.82 -2.86
C ILE A 214 -13.25 6.58 -3.31
N GLU A 215 -13.93 7.60 -3.84
CA GLU A 215 -15.31 7.49 -4.36
C GLU A 215 -15.44 6.43 -5.46
N GLU A 216 -14.44 6.30 -6.33
CA GLU A 216 -14.45 5.28 -7.38
C GLU A 216 -14.32 3.86 -6.80
N LEU A 217 -13.49 3.66 -5.79
CA LEU A 217 -13.29 2.37 -5.16
C LEU A 217 -14.44 1.93 -4.25
N LEU A 218 -15.24 2.88 -3.77
CA LEU A 218 -16.41 2.60 -2.93
C LEU A 218 -17.63 2.12 -3.73
N LYS A 219 -17.74 2.50 -5.02
CA LYS A 219 -18.80 2.03 -5.94
C LYS A 219 -18.77 0.51 -6.12
#